data_b562f2dfa96c3e025e80df074f7e9e1a
#
_entry.id   b562f2dfa96c3e025e80df074f7e9e1a
#
_cell.length_a   1.000
_cell.length_b   1.000
_cell.length_c   1.000
_cell.angle_alpha   90.00
_cell.angle_beta   90.00
_cell.angle_gamma   90.00
#
_symmetry.space_group_name_H-M   'P 1'
#
loop_
_entity.id
_entity.type
_entity.pdbx_description
1 polymer ?
#
loop_
_entity_poly.entity_id
_entity_poly.type
_entity_poly.pdbx_seq_one_letter_code
_entity_poly.pdbx_strand_id
1 'polypeptide(L)' 'MPGNEAFQVEGRVKEALANGTYCVELANGHQLTAFVAGRAKRNFAGMKPGDAVRLQLTPYDLSVGRILVETKHIGT' A
#
# COMPACT_ATOMS: atom_id res chain seq x y z
N MET A 1 12.72 20.12 -7.02
CA MET A 1 12.59 19.68 -6.78
C MET A 1 12.08 19.08 -6.56
N PRO A 2 11.93 18.91 -6.61
CA PRO A 2 11.32 18.12 -6.51
C PRO A 2 10.80 17.58 -5.57
N GLY A 3 10.25 17.68 -5.21
CA GLY A 3 9.69 17.24 -4.16
C GLY A 3 9.07 15.99 -4.22
N ASN A 4 8.89 15.41 -5.22
CA ASN A 4 8.23 14.31 -5.29
C ASN A 4 9.03 13.22 -5.44
N GLU A 5 9.64 12.71 -4.46
CA GLU A 5 10.43 11.61 -4.52
C GLU A 5 9.77 10.35 -4.18
N ALA A 6 8.49 10.26 -4.33
CA ALA A 6 7.75 9.04 -4.02
C ALA A 6 8.18 7.93 -4.95
N PHE A 7 8.24 6.73 -4.47
CA PHE A 7 8.60 5.58 -5.28
C PHE A 7 7.68 4.41 -4.96
N GLN A 8 7.60 3.46 -5.85
CA GLN A 8 6.68 2.33 -5.67
C GLN A 8 7.45 1.07 -5.34
N VAL A 9 6.92 0.28 -4.46
CA VAL A 9 7.51 -0.98 -4.08
C VAL A 9 6.41 -2.01 -3.95
N GLU A 10 6.77 -3.25 -3.96
CA GLU A 10 5.80 -4.31 -3.76
C GLU A 10 6.04 -4.97 -2.43
N GLY A 11 4.98 -5.40 -1.79
CA GLY A 11 5.08 -6.07 -0.52
C GLY A 11 3.99 -7.09 -0.37
N ARG A 12 3.90 -7.69 0.79
CA ARG A 12 2.85 -8.63 1.09
C ARG A 12 2.20 -8.27 2.37
N VAL A 13 0.91 -8.38 2.40
CA VAL A 13 0.14 -8.07 3.59
C VAL A 13 0.43 -9.13 4.65
N LYS A 14 0.80 -8.70 5.84
CA LYS A 14 1.06 -9.61 6.93
C LYS A 14 -0.16 -9.67 7.83
N GLU A 15 -0.84 -8.58 7.99
CA GLU A 15 -1.93 -8.54 8.92
C GLU A 15 -2.82 -7.35 8.67
N ALA A 16 -4.09 -7.47 8.87
CA ALA A 16 -5.02 -6.37 8.74
C ALA A 16 -5.12 -5.68 10.09
N LEU A 17 -4.93 -4.39 10.11
CA LEU A 17 -4.99 -3.62 11.33
C LEU A 17 -6.30 -2.84 11.36
N ALA A 18 -6.48 -2.06 12.38
CA ALA A 18 -7.72 -1.32 12.52
C ALA A 18 -7.77 -0.17 11.54
N ASN A 19 -8.96 0.32 11.29
CA ASN A 19 -9.19 1.53 10.52
C ASN A 19 -8.68 1.48 9.09
N GLY A 20 -8.75 0.33 8.50
CA GLY A 20 -8.38 0.24 7.10
C GLY A 20 -6.90 0.30 6.83
N THR A 21 -6.09 0.00 7.82
CA THR A 21 -4.66 -0.03 7.63
C THR A 21 -4.19 -1.46 7.66
N TYR A 22 -3.00 -1.70 7.15
CA TYR A 22 -2.46 -3.04 7.05
C TYR A 22 -0.97 -3.04 7.36
N CYS A 23 -0.50 -4.12 7.93
CA CYS A 23 0.92 -4.29 8.14
C CYS A 23 1.44 -5.01 6.92
N VAL A 24 2.41 -4.44 6.24
CA VAL A 24 2.94 -4.98 5.01
C VAL A 24 4.43 -5.21 5.15
N GLU A 25 4.93 -6.29 4.60
CA GLU A 25 6.33 -6.59 4.66
C GLU A 25 6.89 -6.55 3.26
N LEU A 26 7.98 -5.88 3.07
CA LEU A 26 8.65 -5.78 1.78
C LEU A 26 9.61 -6.94 1.58
N ALA A 27 10.11 -7.10 0.39
CA ALA A 27 10.99 -8.19 0.07
C ALA A 27 12.25 -8.23 0.92
N ASN A 28 12.71 -7.09 1.36
CA ASN A 28 13.90 -7.02 2.18
C ASN A 28 13.62 -7.22 3.66
N GLY A 29 12.40 -7.57 4.01
CA GLY A 29 12.04 -7.77 5.41
C GLY A 29 11.56 -6.55 6.15
N HIS A 30 11.61 -5.40 5.52
CA HIS A 30 11.17 -4.16 6.18
C HIS A 30 9.64 -4.19 6.31
N GLN A 31 9.12 -3.89 7.48
CA GLN A 31 7.69 -3.87 7.69
C GLN A 31 7.23 -2.45 7.87
N LEU A 32 6.05 -2.16 7.38
CA LEU A 32 5.52 -0.81 7.47
C LEU A 32 4.00 -0.88 7.59
N THR A 33 3.39 0.25 7.89
CA THR A 33 1.93 0.35 7.96
C THR A 33 1.46 0.94 6.65
N ALA A 34 0.52 0.28 6.02
CA ALA A 34 -0.01 0.74 4.74
C ALA A 34 -1.45 1.14 4.89
N PHE A 35 -1.88 2.11 4.12
CA PHE A 35 -3.25 2.59 4.20
C PHE A 35 -3.80 2.85 2.82
N VAL A 36 -5.12 2.83 2.70
CA VAL A 36 -5.81 3.13 1.46
C VAL A 36 -6.41 4.51 1.64
N ALA A 37 -6.05 5.42 0.78
CA ALA A 37 -6.47 6.78 0.95
C ALA A 37 -7.57 7.20 0.03
N GLY A 38 -8.33 8.16 0.43
CA GLY A 38 -9.24 8.86 -0.42
C GLY A 38 -10.30 8.02 -1.06
N ARG A 39 -10.60 8.30 -2.30
CA ARG A 39 -11.65 7.65 -2.96
C ARG A 39 -11.42 6.23 -3.15
N ALA A 40 -10.18 5.76 -3.19
CA ALA A 40 -9.91 4.38 -3.38
C ALA A 40 -10.50 3.53 -2.27
N LYS A 41 -10.67 4.11 -1.08
CA LYS A 41 -11.22 3.39 0.00
C LYS A 41 -12.58 2.89 -0.28
N ARG A 42 -13.36 3.58 -1.05
CA ARG A 42 -14.69 3.22 -1.31
C ARG A 42 -14.80 1.97 -2.09
N ASN A 43 -13.92 1.71 -3.02
CA ASN A 43 -14.01 0.55 -3.84
C ASN A 43 -13.07 -0.54 -3.38
N PHE A 44 -12.41 -0.37 -2.28
CA PHE A 44 -11.42 -1.31 -1.82
C PHE A 44 -12.08 -2.39 -0.99
N ALA A 45 -11.96 -3.60 -1.42
CA ALA A 45 -12.63 -4.69 -0.73
C ALA A 45 -11.86 -5.21 0.45
N GLY A 46 -10.66 -4.77 0.63
CA GLY A 46 -9.85 -5.26 1.74
C GLY A 46 -8.83 -6.25 1.26
N MET A 47 -7.89 -6.57 2.09
CA MET A 47 -6.84 -7.50 1.75
C MET A 47 -6.64 -8.50 2.85
N LYS A 48 -6.09 -9.66 2.52
CA LYS A 48 -5.87 -10.67 3.48
C LYS A 48 -4.42 -10.94 3.62
N PRO A 49 -3.96 -11.52 4.70
CA PRO A 49 -2.56 -11.86 4.88
C PRO A 49 -2.11 -12.71 3.70
N GLY A 50 -0.97 -12.38 3.15
CA GLY A 50 -0.43 -13.10 2.03
C GLY A 50 -0.67 -12.43 0.68
N ASP A 51 -1.60 -11.48 0.63
CA ASP A 51 -1.88 -10.82 -0.62
C ASP A 51 -0.73 -9.91 -1.02
N ALA A 52 -0.43 -9.89 -2.31
CA ALA A 52 0.59 -9.01 -2.82
C ALA A 52 0.00 -7.64 -2.99
N VAL A 53 0.76 -6.61 -2.72
CA VAL A 53 0.26 -5.25 -2.80
C VAL A 53 1.35 -4.35 -3.30
N ARG A 54 0.97 -3.31 -4.01
CA ARG A 54 1.91 -2.30 -4.47
C ARG A 54 1.72 -1.06 -3.64
N LEU A 55 2.79 -0.48 -3.19
CA LEU A 55 2.75 0.65 -2.30
C LEU A 55 3.54 1.81 -2.83
N GLN A 56 3.18 3.00 -2.39
CA GLN A 56 3.93 4.18 -2.71
C GLN A 56 4.50 4.72 -1.40
N LEU A 57 5.80 4.89 -1.36
CA LEU A 57 6.46 5.41 -0.19
C LEU A 57 7.27 6.62 -0.54
N THR A 58 7.73 7.34 0.45
CA THR A 58 8.68 8.43 0.23
C THR A 58 9.91 8.15 1.05
N PRO A 59 11.07 8.65 0.65
CA PRO A 59 12.27 8.42 1.41
C PRO A 59 12.25 9.12 2.76
N TYR A 60 11.29 10.03 2.93
CA TYR A 60 11.22 10.77 4.17
C TYR A 60 10.55 9.97 5.28
N ASP A 61 9.75 8.99 4.93
CA ASP A 61 9.08 8.22 5.94
C ASP A 61 8.82 6.83 5.39
N LEU A 62 9.68 5.90 5.69
CA LEU A 62 9.54 4.55 5.22
C LEU A 62 8.69 3.66 6.12
N SER A 63 8.12 4.23 7.15
CA SER A 63 7.28 3.45 8.05
C SER A 63 5.82 3.46 7.63
N VAL A 64 5.47 4.28 6.65
CA VAL A 64 4.09 4.39 6.20
C VAL A 64 4.05 4.35 4.69
N GLY A 65 3.11 3.64 4.13
CA GLY A 65 2.96 3.58 2.67
C GLY A 65 1.52 3.68 2.27
N ARG A 66 1.29 4.17 1.06
CA ARG A 66 -0.05 4.26 0.52
C ARG A 66 -0.27 3.09 -0.40
N ILE A 67 -1.31 2.35 -0.22
CA ILE A 67 -1.64 1.24 -1.07
C ILE A 67 -2.16 1.78 -2.39
N LEU A 68 -1.59 1.32 -3.49
CA LEU A 68 -2.02 1.74 -4.81
C LEU A 68 -3.07 0.76 -5.30
N VAL A 69 -4.31 1.23 -5.28
CA VAL A 69 -5.40 0.38 -5.68
C VAL A 69 -5.53 0.47 -7.18
N GLU A 70 -5.26 -0.63 -7.89
CA GLU A 70 -5.36 -0.60 -9.27
C GLU A 70 -6.65 -0.92 -9.71
N THR A 71 -7.33 -0.11 -10.40
CA THR A 71 -8.59 -0.36 -10.88
C THR A 71 -8.41 -0.98 -12.16
N LYS A 72 -8.52 -2.17 -12.34
CA LYS A 72 -8.38 -2.77 -13.48
C LYS A 72 -9.42 -2.49 -14.34
N HIS A 73 -9.40 -1.83 -15.23
CA HIS A 73 -10.35 -1.48 -16.08
C HIS A 73 -10.49 -2.39 -17.06
N ILE A 74 -11.06 -3.24 -16.98
CA ILE A 74 -11.25 -4.12 -17.91
C ILE A 74 -12.02 -3.73 -18.86
N GLY A 75 -12.48 -3.11 -18.94
CA GLY A 75 -13.28 -2.75 -19.84
C GLY A 75 -13.02 -2.92 -20.97
N THR A 76 -12.71 -3.02 -20.96
CA THR A 76 -12.39 -3.11 -21.65
C THR A 76 -12.34 -3.34 -22.05
#